data_8bde8e6cbbd89d88c73111f19ce54268
#
_entry.id   8bde8e6cbbd89d88c73111f19ce54268
#
_cell.length_a   1.000
_cell.length_b   1.000
_cell.length_c   1.000
_cell.angle_alpha   90.00
_cell.angle_beta   90.00
_cell.angle_gamma   90.00
#
_symmetry.space_group_name_H-M   'P 1'
#
loop_
_entity.id
_entity.type
_entity.pdbx_description
1 polymer ?
#
loop_
_entity_poly.entity_id
_entity_poly.type
_entity_poly.pdbx_seq_one_letter_code
_entity_poly.pdbx_strand_id
1 'polypeptide(L)'
;MRGIRRREKAIEGHEEMVSILTEAKYIMMAMCVDNEPYLVTLSHGYDREKNCIYFHCAKEGKKIDILRENNTVWGQALLDRGYAEGECDHLFATVHFRGTVTFLEDPQEKEQALRVMIHALERNPEKVASEQVSPESVERVGIGRIDIEYMTGKKSEEVIISV
;
A
#
# COMPACT_ATOMS: atom_id res chain seq x y z
N MET A 1 3.36 15.56 14.69
CA MET A 1 3.46 14.10 14.97
C MET A 1 4.86 13.81 15.50
N ARG A 2 5.04 12.87 16.44
CA ARG A 2 6.36 12.54 16.98
C ARG A 2 7.15 11.70 15.96
N GLY A 3 8.42 12.06 15.67
CA GLY A 3 9.28 11.30 14.77
C GLY A 3 9.71 9.93 15.32
N ILE A 4 10.41 9.15 14.49
CA ILE A 4 10.95 7.82 14.86
C ILE A 4 11.92 7.98 16.03
N ARG A 5 11.72 7.21 17.10
CA ARG A 5 12.52 7.26 18.32
C ARG A 5 13.95 6.74 18.10
N ARG A 6 14.08 5.61 17.41
CA ARG A 6 15.36 4.99 17.04
C ARG A 6 15.83 5.58 15.72
N ARG A 7 16.54 6.71 15.80
CA ARG A 7 16.98 7.48 14.62
C ARG A 7 17.95 6.70 13.74
N GLU A 8 18.78 5.85 14.33
CA GLU A 8 19.71 4.97 13.62
C GLU A 8 19.03 3.98 12.65
N LYS A 9 17.78 3.62 12.92
CA LYS A 9 16.97 2.75 12.07
C LYS A 9 16.01 3.54 11.12
N ALA A 10 16.02 4.87 11.19
CA ALA A 10 15.12 5.68 10.34
C ALA A 10 15.61 5.73 8.89
N ILE A 11 14.68 5.61 7.96
CA ILE A 11 14.92 5.84 6.53
C ILE A 11 14.58 7.30 6.26
N GLU A 12 15.56 8.07 5.81
CA GLU A 12 15.37 9.48 5.46
C GLU A 12 15.12 9.69 3.97
N GLY A 13 15.58 8.76 3.13
CA GLY A 13 15.44 8.82 1.68
C GLY A 13 14.02 8.50 1.22
N HIS A 14 13.37 9.42 0.49
CA HIS A 14 12.05 9.19 -0.11
C HIS A 14 12.06 8.00 -1.07
N GLU A 15 13.07 7.92 -1.95
CA GLU A 15 13.20 6.84 -2.95
C GLU A 15 13.34 5.46 -2.30
N GLU A 16 14.05 5.37 -1.18
CA GLU A 16 14.17 4.12 -0.43
C GLU A 16 12.82 3.67 0.16
N MET A 17 12.02 4.61 0.67
CA MET A 17 10.65 4.32 1.12
C MET A 17 9.74 3.89 -0.02
N VAL A 18 9.85 4.53 -1.19
CA VAL A 18 9.12 4.15 -2.40
C VAL A 18 9.51 2.75 -2.86
N SER A 19 10.79 2.39 -2.83
CA SER A 19 11.24 1.04 -3.16
C SER A 19 10.61 -0.02 -2.26
N ILE A 20 10.50 0.24 -0.95
CA ILE A 20 9.81 -0.67 -0.02
C ILE A 20 8.32 -0.82 -0.37
N LEU A 21 7.62 0.28 -0.69
CA LEU A 21 6.22 0.22 -1.13
C LEU A 21 6.05 -0.59 -2.42
N THR A 22 7.00 -0.44 -3.35
CA THR A 22 6.95 -1.14 -4.65
C THR A 22 7.31 -2.63 -4.52
N GLU A 23 8.25 -2.99 -3.64
CA GLU A 23 8.67 -4.39 -3.44
C GLU A 23 7.65 -5.18 -2.60
N ALA A 24 6.99 -4.53 -1.64
CA ALA A 24 6.00 -5.17 -0.79
C ALA A 24 4.77 -5.60 -1.61
N LYS A 25 4.38 -6.87 -1.54
CA LYS A 25 3.26 -7.43 -2.31
C LYS A 25 1.89 -7.06 -1.74
N TYR A 26 1.83 -6.66 -0.49
CA TYR A 26 0.63 -6.25 0.19
C TYR A 26 0.93 -5.19 1.25
N ILE A 27 -0.09 -4.43 1.56
CA ILE A 27 -0.11 -3.48 2.66
C ILE A 27 -1.09 -3.92 3.73
N MET A 28 -0.82 -3.55 4.96
CA MET A 28 -1.81 -3.53 6.03
C MET A 28 -2.41 -2.13 6.11
N MET A 29 -3.73 -2.03 6.12
CA MET A 29 -4.45 -0.75 6.20
C MET A 29 -5.34 -0.74 7.43
N ALA A 30 -5.09 0.23 8.32
CA ALA A 30 -5.85 0.48 9.53
C ALA A 30 -6.85 1.62 9.30
N MET A 31 -8.08 1.38 9.71
CA MET A 31 -9.22 2.32 9.65
C MET A 31 -9.82 2.43 11.04
N CYS A 32 -10.60 3.46 11.29
CA CYS A 32 -11.29 3.64 12.57
C CYS A 32 -12.60 4.40 12.36
N VAL A 33 -13.67 3.92 12.97
CA VAL A 33 -14.93 4.63 13.13
C VAL A 33 -15.41 4.44 14.56
N ASP A 34 -15.99 5.44 15.20
CA ASP A 34 -16.47 5.41 16.60
C ASP A 34 -15.42 4.89 17.62
N ASN A 35 -14.15 5.23 17.43
CA ASN A 35 -13.01 4.73 18.20
C ASN A 35 -12.78 3.20 18.11
N GLU A 36 -13.47 2.50 17.20
CA GLU A 36 -13.26 1.09 16.92
C GLU A 36 -12.26 0.91 15.77
N PRO A 37 -11.05 0.44 16.02
CA PRO A 37 -10.06 0.19 14.96
C PRO A 37 -10.40 -1.07 14.17
N TYR A 38 -10.15 -1.02 12.87
CA TYR A 38 -10.29 -2.16 11.97
C TYR A 38 -9.09 -2.27 11.04
N LEU A 39 -8.56 -3.48 10.86
CA LEU A 39 -7.37 -3.75 10.06
C LEU A 39 -7.68 -4.72 8.93
N VAL A 40 -7.12 -4.45 7.74
CA VAL A 40 -7.18 -5.36 6.60
C VAL A 40 -5.81 -5.46 5.92
N THR A 41 -5.55 -6.60 5.30
CA THR A 41 -4.39 -6.80 4.41
C THR A 41 -4.88 -6.80 2.97
N LEU A 42 -4.21 -6.02 2.11
CA LEU A 42 -4.61 -5.79 0.72
C LEU A 42 -3.41 -5.93 -0.20
N SER A 43 -3.59 -6.61 -1.34
CA SER A 43 -2.71 -6.45 -2.48
C SER A 43 -2.86 -5.03 -3.04
N HIS A 44 -1.79 -4.46 -3.54
CA HIS A 44 -1.76 -3.06 -3.94
C HIS A 44 -0.85 -2.82 -5.15
N GLY A 45 -0.99 -1.63 -5.74
CA GLY A 45 -0.03 -1.06 -6.65
C GLY A 45 0.27 0.39 -6.25
N TYR A 46 1.53 0.79 -6.28
CA TYR A 46 1.94 2.16 -6.02
C TYR A 46 2.14 2.92 -7.33
N ASP A 47 1.46 4.04 -7.46
CA ASP A 47 1.63 4.98 -8.57
C ASP A 47 2.61 6.09 -8.14
N ARG A 48 3.81 6.04 -8.70
CA ARG A 48 4.89 6.97 -8.37
C ARG A 48 4.60 8.41 -8.83
N GLU A 49 3.93 8.57 -9.96
CA GLU A 49 3.63 9.90 -10.52
C GLU A 49 2.58 10.64 -9.69
N LYS A 50 1.58 9.91 -9.22
CA LYS A 50 0.49 10.45 -8.41
C LYS A 50 0.74 10.39 -6.91
N ASN A 51 1.83 9.73 -6.47
CA ASN A 51 2.14 9.44 -5.06
C ASN A 51 0.94 8.82 -4.33
N CYS A 52 0.34 7.81 -4.93
CA CYS A 52 -0.83 7.15 -4.36
C CYS A 52 -0.72 5.62 -4.45
N ILE A 53 -1.53 4.95 -3.65
CA ILE A 53 -1.66 3.49 -3.63
C ILE A 53 -3.05 3.12 -4.14
N TYR A 54 -3.12 2.17 -5.07
CA TYR A 54 -4.37 1.56 -5.51
C TYR A 54 -4.57 0.18 -4.89
N PHE A 55 -5.81 -0.11 -4.54
CA PHE A 55 -6.25 -1.45 -4.13
C PHE A 55 -7.63 -1.76 -4.71
N HIS A 56 -7.89 -3.03 -5.00
CA HIS A 56 -9.22 -3.46 -5.42
C HIS A 56 -10.02 -4.02 -4.25
N CYS A 57 -11.33 -3.92 -4.33
CA CYS A 57 -12.25 -4.42 -3.31
C CYS A 57 -13.62 -4.74 -3.91
N ALA A 58 -14.48 -5.37 -3.12
CA ALA A 58 -15.91 -5.39 -3.40
C ALA A 58 -16.51 -3.97 -3.27
N LYS A 59 -17.66 -3.73 -3.86
CA LYS A 59 -18.39 -2.44 -3.77
C LYS A 59 -19.11 -2.24 -2.43
N GLU A 60 -19.22 -3.30 -1.64
CA GLU A 60 -19.92 -3.35 -0.35
C GLU A 60 -19.10 -4.13 0.69
N GLY A 61 -19.37 -3.91 1.97
CA GLY A 61 -18.80 -4.62 3.10
C GLY A 61 -18.18 -3.71 4.15
N LYS A 62 -17.84 -4.29 5.31
CA LYS A 62 -17.41 -3.55 6.51
C LYS A 62 -16.33 -2.49 6.23
N LYS A 63 -15.31 -2.83 5.44
CA LYS A 63 -14.26 -1.89 5.04
C LYS A 63 -14.82 -0.66 4.31
N ILE A 64 -15.78 -0.90 3.39
CA ILE A 64 -16.38 0.16 2.59
C ILE A 64 -17.23 1.09 3.46
N ASP A 65 -18.01 0.50 4.39
CA ASP A 65 -18.87 1.25 5.31
C ASP A 65 -18.02 2.16 6.21
N ILE A 66 -16.93 1.62 6.79
CA ILE A 66 -15.98 2.40 7.61
C ILE A 66 -15.37 3.54 6.79
N LEU A 67 -14.88 3.25 5.57
CA LEU A 67 -14.20 4.26 4.74
C LEU A 67 -15.14 5.34 4.19
N ARG A 68 -16.44 5.06 4.07
CA ARG A 68 -17.44 6.07 3.72
C ARG A 68 -17.69 7.05 4.85
N GLU A 69 -17.58 6.60 6.09
CA GLU A 69 -17.77 7.44 7.27
C GLU A 69 -16.49 8.17 7.65
N ASN A 70 -15.35 7.46 7.65
CA ASN A 70 -14.03 8.03 7.90
C ASN A 70 -13.02 7.46 6.91
N ASN A 71 -12.64 8.26 5.93
CA ASN A 71 -11.74 7.86 4.87
C ASN A 71 -10.25 8.08 5.18
N THR A 72 -9.93 8.54 6.39
CA THR A 72 -8.53 8.65 6.85
C THR A 72 -8.00 7.29 7.26
N VAL A 73 -6.84 6.93 6.73
CA VAL A 73 -6.20 5.64 7.00
C VAL A 73 -4.74 5.80 7.42
N TRP A 74 -4.27 4.84 8.20
CA TRP A 74 -2.87 4.52 8.33
C TRP A 74 -2.58 3.19 7.65
N GLY A 75 -1.41 3.09 7.01
CA GLY A 75 -1.00 1.83 6.40
C GLY A 75 0.45 1.51 6.67
N GLN A 76 0.78 0.25 6.41
CA GLN A 76 2.13 -0.29 6.52
C GLN A 76 2.44 -1.19 5.34
N ALA A 77 3.60 -0.98 4.72
CA ALA A 77 4.28 -1.96 3.89
C ALA A 77 5.46 -2.55 4.69
N LEU A 78 5.64 -3.87 4.64
CA LEU A 78 6.68 -4.57 5.39
C LEU A 78 7.43 -5.54 4.48
N LEU A 79 8.75 -5.45 4.49
CA LEU A 79 9.65 -6.45 3.96
C LEU A 79 10.28 -7.19 5.13
N ASP A 80 9.87 -8.43 5.33
CA ASP A 80 10.48 -9.35 6.28
C ASP A 80 11.74 -9.96 5.64
N ARG A 81 12.87 -9.83 6.31
CA ARG A 81 14.17 -10.38 5.88
C ARG A 81 14.67 -11.48 6.80
N GLY A 82 13.81 -11.98 7.68
CA GLY A 82 14.07 -13.10 8.59
C GLY A 82 14.56 -12.68 9.96
N TYR A 83 14.83 -13.66 10.80
CA TYR A 83 15.30 -13.49 12.17
C TYR A 83 16.81 -13.73 12.25
N ALA A 84 17.55 -12.83 12.90
CA ALA A 84 18.96 -12.98 13.15
C ALA A 84 19.18 -13.86 14.40
N GLU A 85 19.43 -15.15 14.17
CA GLU A 85 19.62 -16.13 15.25
C GLU A 85 20.84 -15.75 16.13
N GLY A 86 20.63 -15.77 17.45
CA GLY A 86 21.65 -15.40 18.42
C GLY A 86 21.75 -13.91 18.74
N GLU A 87 21.14 -13.05 17.95
CA GLU A 87 21.17 -11.59 18.12
C GLU A 87 19.88 -11.01 18.72
N CYS A 88 18.85 -11.84 18.87
CA CYS A 88 17.52 -11.44 19.34
C CYS A 88 16.93 -10.25 18.55
N ASP A 89 17.23 -10.16 17.25
CA ASP A 89 16.71 -9.10 16.37
C ASP A 89 16.04 -9.70 15.12
N HIS A 90 15.14 -8.93 14.54
CA HIS A 90 14.45 -9.27 13.32
C HIS A 90 14.89 -8.33 12.20
N LEU A 91 15.30 -8.88 11.07
CA LEU A 91 15.74 -8.11 9.92
C LEU A 91 14.50 -7.68 9.10
N PHE A 92 14.31 -6.39 8.96
CA PHE A 92 13.12 -5.86 8.29
C PHE A 92 13.39 -4.49 7.65
N ALA A 93 12.56 -4.15 6.69
CA ALA A 93 12.34 -2.78 6.25
C ALA A 93 10.84 -2.50 6.18
N THR A 94 10.41 -1.37 6.67
CA THR A 94 8.98 -1.01 6.70
C THR A 94 8.76 0.46 6.40
N VAL A 95 7.65 0.74 5.76
CA VAL A 95 7.12 2.09 5.57
C VAL A 95 5.74 2.16 6.21
N HIS A 96 5.55 3.19 7.02
CA HIS A 96 4.23 3.59 7.50
C HIS A 96 3.80 4.83 6.74
N PHE A 97 2.56 4.85 6.32
CA PHE A 97 1.97 6.01 5.64
C PHE A 97 0.62 6.38 6.26
N ARG A 98 0.28 7.65 6.15
CA ARG A 98 -1.05 8.18 6.41
C ARG A 98 -1.58 8.75 5.11
N GLY A 99 -2.85 8.55 4.85
CA GLY A 99 -3.49 9.10 3.65
C GLY A 99 -5.00 9.10 3.74
N THR A 100 -5.60 9.57 2.67
CA THR A 100 -7.05 9.67 2.49
C THR A 100 -7.50 8.75 1.36
N VAL A 101 -8.51 7.93 1.61
CA VAL A 101 -9.09 7.01 0.62
C VAL A 101 -10.17 7.69 -0.19
N THR A 102 -10.09 7.53 -1.52
CA THR A 102 -11.14 7.89 -2.47
C THR A 102 -11.51 6.65 -3.28
N PHE A 103 -12.80 6.35 -3.45
CA PHE A 103 -13.26 5.31 -4.36
C PHE A 103 -13.40 5.89 -5.77
N LEU A 104 -12.78 5.21 -6.74
CA LEU A 104 -12.78 5.66 -8.13
C LEU A 104 -14.10 5.30 -8.81
N GLU A 105 -14.68 6.27 -9.49
CA GLU A 105 -15.91 6.11 -10.27
C GLU A 105 -15.65 6.14 -11.79
N ASP A 106 -14.68 6.96 -12.22
CA ASP A 106 -14.33 7.10 -13.64
C ASP A 106 -13.72 5.82 -14.19
N PRO A 107 -14.26 5.25 -15.31
CA PRO A 107 -13.77 4.01 -15.88
C PRO A 107 -12.32 4.06 -16.34
N GLN A 108 -11.85 5.20 -16.84
CA GLN A 108 -10.46 5.35 -17.31
C GLN A 108 -9.49 5.36 -16.13
N GLU A 109 -9.83 6.05 -15.03
CA GLU A 109 -9.03 6.01 -13.81
C GLU A 109 -9.01 4.60 -13.19
N LYS A 110 -10.13 3.88 -13.21
CA LYS A 110 -10.21 2.48 -12.73
C LYS A 110 -9.35 1.55 -13.59
N GLU A 111 -9.40 1.69 -14.90
CA GLU A 111 -8.56 0.91 -15.81
C GLU A 111 -7.07 1.17 -15.54
N GLN A 112 -6.67 2.43 -15.41
CA GLN A 112 -5.30 2.80 -15.08
C GLN A 112 -4.85 2.19 -13.75
N ALA A 113 -5.68 2.27 -12.72
CA ALA A 113 -5.40 1.69 -11.40
C ALA A 113 -5.21 0.17 -11.46
N LEU A 114 -6.06 -0.54 -12.22
CA LEU A 114 -5.92 -1.98 -12.45
C LEU A 114 -4.59 -2.31 -13.13
N ARG A 115 -4.20 -1.55 -14.16
CA ARG A 115 -2.91 -1.74 -14.83
C ARG A 115 -1.73 -1.53 -13.88
N VAL A 116 -1.75 -0.49 -13.04
CA VAL A 116 -0.72 -0.26 -12.02
C VAL A 116 -0.61 -1.44 -11.05
N MET A 117 -1.74 -1.97 -10.57
CA MET A 117 -1.74 -3.14 -9.68
C MET A 117 -1.23 -4.41 -10.38
N ILE A 118 -1.63 -4.65 -11.63
CA ILE A 118 -1.17 -5.80 -12.42
C ILE A 118 0.35 -5.71 -12.63
N HIS A 119 0.87 -4.56 -13.01
CA HIS A 119 2.32 -4.36 -13.18
C HIS A 119 3.12 -4.56 -11.89
N ALA A 120 2.54 -4.23 -10.74
CA ALA A 120 3.18 -4.43 -9.43
C ALA A 120 3.22 -5.91 -8.99
N LEU A 121 2.25 -6.73 -9.41
CA LEU A 121 2.03 -8.06 -8.85
C LEU A 121 2.35 -9.21 -9.80
N GLU A 122 2.24 -8.99 -11.11
CA GLU A 122 2.32 -10.05 -12.12
C GLU A 122 3.68 -10.12 -12.80
N ARG A 123 4.12 -11.34 -13.14
CA ARG A 123 5.38 -11.56 -13.88
C ARG A 123 5.25 -11.19 -15.37
N ASN A 124 4.05 -11.34 -15.94
CA ASN A 124 3.74 -11.02 -17.33
C ASN A 124 2.57 -10.02 -17.38
N PRO A 125 2.77 -8.77 -16.95
CA PRO A 125 1.70 -7.81 -16.74
C PRO A 125 0.92 -7.49 -18.02
N GLU A 126 1.58 -7.37 -19.17
CA GLU A 126 0.93 -7.06 -20.44
C GLU A 126 -0.06 -8.16 -20.86
N LYS A 127 0.33 -9.43 -20.71
CA LYS A 127 -0.55 -10.55 -20.99
C LYS A 127 -1.76 -10.54 -20.06
N VAL A 128 -1.52 -10.42 -18.75
CA VAL A 128 -2.61 -10.42 -17.75
C VAL A 128 -3.53 -9.23 -17.96
N ALA A 129 -2.99 -8.04 -18.23
CA ALA A 129 -3.78 -6.85 -18.52
C ALA A 129 -4.67 -7.04 -19.76
N SER A 130 -4.14 -7.64 -20.83
CA SER A 130 -4.91 -7.90 -22.05
C SER A 130 -6.04 -8.92 -21.86
N GLU A 131 -5.88 -9.86 -20.93
CA GLU A 131 -6.86 -10.93 -20.66
C GLU A 131 -7.89 -10.52 -19.58
N GLN A 132 -7.51 -9.71 -18.60
CA GLN A 132 -8.31 -9.44 -17.40
C GLN A 132 -8.93 -8.04 -17.35
N VAL A 133 -8.36 -7.07 -18.07
CA VAL A 133 -8.89 -5.70 -18.08
C VAL A 133 -9.82 -5.53 -19.28
N SER A 134 -11.12 -5.61 -18.99
CA SER A 134 -12.20 -5.39 -19.96
C SER A 134 -13.18 -4.34 -19.43
N PRO A 135 -14.01 -3.72 -20.27
CA PRO A 135 -15.07 -2.80 -19.81
C PRO A 135 -15.93 -3.39 -18.69
N GLU A 136 -16.29 -4.67 -18.80
CA GLU A 136 -17.12 -5.37 -17.81
C GLU A 136 -16.39 -5.57 -16.49
N SER A 137 -15.08 -5.90 -16.52
CA SER A 137 -14.28 -6.06 -15.30
C SER A 137 -14.07 -4.72 -14.59
N VAL A 138 -13.82 -3.65 -15.36
CA VAL A 138 -13.67 -2.27 -14.86
C VAL A 138 -14.97 -1.78 -14.21
N GLU A 139 -16.12 -2.04 -14.82
CA GLU A 139 -17.42 -1.65 -14.26
C GLU A 139 -17.69 -2.39 -12.94
N ARG A 140 -17.43 -3.69 -12.90
CA ARG A 140 -17.76 -4.56 -11.76
C ARG A 140 -16.91 -4.32 -10.53
N VAL A 141 -15.61 -4.03 -10.70
CA VAL A 141 -14.66 -3.92 -9.59
C VAL A 141 -14.79 -2.61 -8.83
N GLY A 142 -14.66 -2.66 -7.50
CA GLY A 142 -14.40 -1.50 -6.65
C GLY A 142 -12.91 -1.21 -6.60
N ILE A 143 -12.51 0.04 -6.79
CA ILE A 143 -11.12 0.50 -6.67
C ILE A 143 -11.05 1.63 -5.66
N GLY A 144 -10.21 1.46 -4.65
CA GLY A 144 -9.81 2.53 -3.73
C GLY A 144 -8.44 3.09 -4.09
N ARG A 145 -8.30 4.40 -4.02
CA ARG A 145 -7.05 5.14 -4.12
C ARG A 145 -6.73 5.74 -2.76
N ILE A 146 -5.53 5.52 -2.26
CA ILE A 146 -5.00 6.16 -1.05
C ILE A 146 -4.04 7.26 -1.49
N ASP A 147 -4.42 8.51 -1.35
CA ASP A 147 -3.52 9.64 -1.56
C ASP A 147 -2.63 9.79 -0.33
N ILE A 148 -1.31 9.60 -0.51
CA ILE A 148 -0.35 9.60 0.61
C ILE A 148 -0.04 11.04 1.01
N GLU A 149 -0.34 11.38 2.26
CA GLU A 149 -0.10 12.70 2.84
C GLU A 149 1.18 12.73 3.70
N TYR A 150 1.55 11.59 4.27
CA TYR A 150 2.68 11.47 5.17
C TYR A 150 3.24 10.06 5.13
N MET A 151 4.58 9.96 5.18
CA MET A 151 5.28 8.68 5.12
C MET A 151 6.50 8.69 6.03
N THR A 152 6.79 7.56 6.69
CA THR A 152 8.01 7.33 7.46
C THR A 152 8.52 5.92 7.20
N GLY A 153 9.83 5.78 7.10
CA GLY A 153 10.48 4.49 6.89
C GLY A 153 11.37 4.10 8.07
N LYS A 154 11.46 2.81 8.33
CA LYS A 154 12.36 2.22 9.32
C LYS A 154 12.89 0.88 8.80
N LYS A 155 14.20 0.61 9.06
CA LYS A 155 14.80 -0.68 8.72
C LYS A 155 15.85 -1.12 9.75
N SER A 156 16.22 -2.40 9.73
CA SER A 156 17.43 -2.89 10.38
C SER A 156 18.65 -2.37 9.64
N GLU A 157 19.75 -2.12 10.37
CA GLU A 157 20.97 -1.50 9.81
C GLU A 157 21.58 -2.36 8.68
N GLU A 158 21.49 -3.67 8.79
CA GLU A 158 22.04 -4.65 7.85
C GLU A 158 21.20 -4.79 6.58
N VAL A 159 19.96 -4.27 6.57
CA VAL A 159 19.05 -4.40 5.43
C VAL A 159 19.33 -3.31 4.39
N ILE A 160 19.71 -3.75 3.20
CA ILE A 160 19.95 -2.90 2.04
C ILE A 160 18.67 -2.91 1.16
N ILE A 161 18.19 -1.73 0.82
CA ILE A 161 17.09 -1.54 -0.13
C ILE A 161 17.68 -0.97 -1.41
N SER A 162 17.46 -1.66 -2.52
CA SER A 162 17.86 -1.15 -3.84
C SER A 162 16.89 -0.03 -4.28
N VAL A 163 17.46 1.07 -4.74
CA VAL A 163 16.73 2.24 -5.23
C VAL A 163 16.79 2.30 -6.74
#